data_97163ed464236d503610071cd39eb318
#
_entry.id   97163ed464236d503610071cd39eb318
#
_cell.length_a   1.000
_cell.length_b   1.000
_cell.length_c   1.000
_cell.angle_alpha   90.00
_cell.angle_beta   90.00
_cell.angle_gamma   90.00
#
_symmetry.space_group_name_H-M   'P 1'
#
loop_
_entity.id
_entity.type
_entity.pdbx_description
1 polymer ?
#
loop_
_entity_poly.entity_id
_entity_poly.type
_entity_poly.pdbx_seq_one_letter_code
_entity_poly.pdbx_strand_id
1 'polypeptide(L)'
;MSKTRAQIARKHGAAAAGIPDAASAPAPSTAPRSNGNMLLIAAAATAVLLFGYYHLLALGQMSQLANGLTMPDMMFGGYGAAHIADLRAAMDEDALGQLSYLHKTAGTLFPLIFGIAWLLLIQLNVDRRWLRWLLWLPPLLFAAVDLWENVAVDALLAGSAPDDGQVALASALTVARWVLLGLSCVGGLLAVLLPATVRGKVPVRPVGPAGLTAESR
;
A
#
# COMPACT_ATOMS: atom_id res chain seq x y z
N MET A 1 15.35 -72.75 -0.57
CA MET A 1 14.23 -71.94 -0.13
C MET A 1 14.66 -70.49 -0.09
N SER A 2 14.04 -69.63 -0.92
CA SER A 2 14.36 -68.18 -0.99
C SER A 2 13.74 -67.48 0.22
N LYS A 3 14.52 -66.66 0.95
CA LYS A 3 14.06 -65.91 2.11
C LYS A 3 13.18 -64.73 1.62
N THR A 4 12.06 -64.51 2.28
CA THR A 4 11.17 -63.37 1.94
C THR A 4 11.78 -62.04 2.41
N ARG A 5 11.44 -60.92 1.73
CA ARG A 5 11.90 -59.56 2.09
C ARG A 5 11.69 -59.23 3.57
N ALA A 6 10.58 -59.68 4.14
CA ALA A 6 10.28 -59.50 5.58
C ALA A 6 11.27 -60.25 6.50
N GLN A 7 11.76 -61.44 6.09
CA GLN A 7 12.75 -62.21 6.85
C GLN A 7 14.14 -61.57 6.74
N ILE A 8 14.48 -61.00 5.59
CA ILE A 8 15.73 -60.27 5.39
C ILE A 8 15.75 -58.98 6.22
N ALA A 9 14.62 -58.22 6.22
CA ALA A 9 14.50 -57.00 7.01
C ALA A 9 14.65 -57.22 8.52
N ARG A 10 14.08 -58.35 9.05
CA ARG A 10 14.23 -58.71 10.46
C ARG A 10 15.66 -59.10 10.86
N LYS A 11 16.42 -59.68 9.97
CA LYS A 11 17.74 -60.20 10.28
C LYS A 11 18.88 -59.19 9.97
N HIS A 12 18.68 -58.34 8.98
CA HIS A 12 19.75 -57.47 8.45
C HIS A 12 19.36 -55.99 8.36
N GLY A 13 18.16 -55.60 8.87
CA GLY A 13 17.62 -54.25 8.79
C GLY A 13 16.86 -53.95 7.48
N ALA A 14 16.02 -52.90 7.50
CA ALA A 14 15.15 -52.53 6.39
C ALA A 14 15.93 -52.19 5.09
N ALA A 15 17.08 -51.58 5.20
CA ALA A 15 17.95 -51.24 4.05
C ALA A 15 18.41 -52.46 3.27
N ALA A 16 18.72 -53.60 3.94
CA ALA A 16 19.16 -54.82 3.30
C ALA A 16 18.03 -55.57 2.55
N ALA A 17 16.77 -55.26 2.85
CA ALA A 17 15.59 -55.77 2.16
C ALA A 17 15.13 -54.88 1.00
N GLY A 18 15.80 -53.77 0.73
CA GLY A 18 15.40 -52.78 -0.29
C GLY A 18 14.07 -52.08 0.03
N ILE A 19 13.69 -52.02 1.32
CA ILE A 19 12.53 -51.27 1.77
C ILE A 19 12.99 -49.84 2.01
N PRO A 20 12.42 -48.82 1.36
CA PRO A 20 12.77 -47.42 1.61
C PRO A 20 12.55 -47.10 3.09
N ASP A 21 13.55 -46.52 3.73
CA ASP A 21 13.49 -46.13 5.12
C ASP A 21 12.45 -45.00 5.25
N ALA A 22 11.39 -45.21 6.02
CA ALA A 22 10.33 -44.21 6.26
C ALA A 22 10.89 -42.92 6.90
N ALA A 23 12.11 -43.04 7.49
CA ALA A 23 12.83 -41.88 8.05
C ALA A 23 13.51 -41.01 6.98
N SER A 24 13.58 -41.47 5.71
CA SER A 24 14.21 -40.74 4.59
C SER A 24 13.17 -39.96 3.75
N ALA A 25 11.89 -40.00 4.10
CA ALA A 25 10.92 -39.11 3.47
C ALA A 25 11.29 -37.66 3.83
N PRO A 26 11.56 -36.78 2.82
CA PRO A 26 11.82 -35.38 3.12
C PRO A 26 10.64 -34.88 3.96
N ALA A 27 10.96 -34.30 5.13
CA ALA A 27 9.93 -33.64 5.94
C ALA A 27 9.18 -32.67 5.01
N PRO A 28 7.85 -32.60 5.04
CA PRO A 28 7.11 -31.65 4.24
C PRO A 28 7.71 -30.29 4.52
N SER A 29 8.35 -29.69 3.51
CA SER A 29 8.86 -28.32 3.61
C SER A 29 7.65 -27.44 3.85
N THR A 30 7.45 -26.99 5.08
CA THR A 30 6.55 -25.88 5.39
C THR A 30 7.14 -24.66 4.73
N ALA A 31 6.86 -24.46 3.45
CA ALA A 31 7.16 -23.20 2.79
C ALA A 31 6.59 -22.09 3.66
N PRO A 32 7.37 -21.05 3.99
CA PRO A 32 6.87 -19.97 4.84
C PRO A 32 5.60 -19.42 4.20
N ARG A 33 4.47 -19.48 4.94
CA ARG A 33 3.21 -18.88 4.47
C ARG A 33 3.50 -17.41 4.19
N SER A 34 3.27 -16.98 2.95
CA SER A 34 3.38 -15.58 2.56
C SER A 34 2.43 -14.75 3.46
N ASN A 35 2.99 -13.96 4.38
CA ASN A 35 2.25 -13.05 5.25
C ASN A 35 1.79 -11.77 4.52
N GLY A 36 1.76 -11.77 3.19
CA GLY A 36 1.43 -10.61 2.36
C GLY A 36 0.07 -9.99 2.70
N ASN A 37 -0.92 -10.80 3.01
CA ASN A 37 -2.24 -10.29 3.40
C ASN A 37 -2.21 -9.61 4.78
N MET A 38 -1.44 -10.13 5.74
CA MET A 38 -1.29 -9.49 7.05
C MET A 38 -0.58 -8.14 6.92
N LEU A 39 0.48 -8.08 6.12
CA LEU A 39 1.20 -6.84 5.86
C LEU A 39 0.30 -5.81 5.17
N LEU A 40 -0.50 -6.23 4.18
CA LEU A 40 -1.47 -5.37 3.53
C LEU A 40 -2.49 -4.81 4.52
N ILE A 41 -3.08 -5.65 5.36
CA ILE A 41 -4.07 -5.23 6.36
C ILE A 41 -3.44 -4.24 7.33
N ALA A 42 -2.24 -4.52 7.84
CA ALA A 42 -1.53 -3.64 8.75
C ALA A 42 -1.22 -2.28 8.09
N ALA A 43 -0.69 -2.28 6.86
CA ALA A 43 -0.37 -1.05 6.13
C ALA A 43 -1.64 -0.24 5.79
N ALA A 44 -2.72 -0.89 5.36
CA ALA A 44 -3.99 -0.23 5.06
C ALA A 44 -4.62 0.37 6.33
N ALA A 45 -4.65 -0.37 7.44
CA ALA A 45 -5.15 0.15 8.71
C ALA A 45 -4.32 1.35 9.19
N THR A 46 -3.00 1.28 9.10
CA THR A 46 -2.11 2.39 9.45
C THR A 46 -2.35 3.60 8.54
N ALA A 47 -2.52 3.40 7.23
CA ALA A 47 -2.83 4.50 6.30
C ALA A 47 -4.16 5.19 6.65
N VAL A 48 -5.21 4.43 6.97
CA VAL A 48 -6.51 4.99 7.40
C VAL A 48 -6.39 5.76 8.70
N LEU A 49 -5.66 5.25 9.68
CA LEU A 49 -5.42 5.94 10.96
C LEU A 49 -4.63 7.22 10.76
N LEU A 50 -3.57 7.20 9.95
CA LEU A 50 -2.76 8.38 9.63
C LEU A 50 -3.57 9.41 8.86
N PHE A 51 -4.39 9.00 7.89
CA PHE A 51 -5.31 9.89 7.18
C PHE A 51 -6.26 10.59 8.15
N GLY A 52 -6.93 9.82 9.02
CA GLY A 52 -7.85 10.36 10.02
C GLY A 52 -7.16 11.30 10.99
N TYR A 53 -5.99 10.89 11.52
CA TYR A 53 -5.20 11.75 12.41
C TYR A 53 -4.78 13.05 11.73
N TYR A 54 -4.18 12.98 10.54
CA TYR A 54 -3.62 14.14 9.86
C TYR A 54 -4.73 15.08 9.38
N HIS A 55 -5.67 14.57 8.54
CA HIS A 55 -6.66 15.42 7.88
C HIS A 55 -7.83 15.83 8.78
N LEU A 56 -8.29 14.95 9.71
CA LEU A 56 -9.48 15.26 10.52
C LEU A 56 -9.13 15.91 11.85
N LEU A 57 -8.01 15.49 12.48
CA LEU A 57 -7.64 16.01 13.81
C LEU A 57 -6.59 17.10 13.71
N ALA A 58 -5.42 16.81 13.14
CA ALA A 58 -4.28 17.72 13.19
C ALA A 58 -4.51 19.00 12.38
N LEU A 59 -4.94 18.88 11.10
CA LEU A 59 -5.26 20.05 10.28
C LEU A 59 -6.47 20.80 10.79
N GLY A 60 -7.43 20.14 11.44
CA GLY A 60 -8.54 20.77 12.12
C GLY A 60 -8.07 21.65 13.31
N GLN A 61 -7.09 21.17 14.08
CA GLN A 61 -6.48 21.98 15.16
C GLN A 61 -5.68 23.18 14.59
N MET A 62 -4.92 22.96 13.51
CA MET A 62 -4.21 24.05 12.82
C MET A 62 -5.18 25.12 12.30
N SER A 63 -6.33 24.73 11.76
CA SER A 63 -7.38 25.66 11.35
C SER A 63 -7.90 26.53 12.53
N GLN A 64 -8.04 25.93 13.72
CA GLN A 64 -8.42 26.71 14.92
C GLN A 64 -7.33 27.73 15.32
N LEU A 65 -6.05 27.37 15.24
CA LEU A 65 -4.92 28.28 15.50
C LEU A 65 -4.82 29.38 14.44
N ALA A 66 -5.40 29.19 13.27
CA ALA A 66 -5.48 30.15 12.18
C ALA A 66 -6.85 30.88 12.13
N ASN A 67 -7.48 31.11 13.28
CA ASN A 67 -8.78 31.82 13.40
C ASN A 67 -9.90 31.18 12.55
N GLY A 68 -9.87 29.87 12.34
CA GLY A 68 -10.86 29.13 11.56
C GLY A 68 -10.59 29.09 10.06
N LEU A 69 -9.48 29.62 9.57
CA LEU A 69 -9.07 29.52 8.17
C LEU A 69 -8.73 28.07 7.82
N THR A 70 -9.19 27.63 6.66
CA THR A 70 -8.91 26.28 6.17
C THR A 70 -7.44 26.14 5.79
N MET A 71 -6.79 25.04 6.23
CA MET A 71 -5.42 24.74 5.80
C MET A 71 -5.37 24.44 4.30
N PRO A 72 -4.29 24.84 3.60
CA PRO A 72 -4.09 24.59 2.17
C PRO A 72 -4.33 23.12 1.78
N ASP A 73 -3.84 22.22 2.60
CA ASP A 73 -3.97 20.76 2.49
C ASP A 73 -5.42 20.26 2.37
N MET A 74 -6.38 21.00 2.91
CA MET A 74 -7.81 20.65 2.90
C MET A 74 -8.57 21.30 1.72
N MET A 75 -7.90 22.11 0.92
CA MET A 75 -8.57 22.89 -0.15
C MET A 75 -8.56 22.14 -1.49
N PHE A 76 -9.52 21.24 -1.70
CA PHE A 76 -9.66 20.40 -2.90
C PHE A 76 -9.68 21.18 -4.22
N GLY A 77 -10.19 22.43 -4.19
CA GLY A 77 -10.27 23.31 -5.35
C GLY A 77 -9.07 24.23 -5.54
N GLY A 78 -8.06 24.11 -4.68
CA GLY A 78 -6.90 25.02 -4.66
C GLY A 78 -7.20 26.32 -3.92
N TYR A 79 -6.24 27.21 -3.89
CA TYR A 79 -6.26 28.50 -3.18
C TYR A 79 -5.45 29.57 -3.92
N GLY A 80 -5.67 30.84 -3.57
CA GLY A 80 -4.98 31.98 -4.13
C GLY A 80 -4.10 32.71 -3.12
N ALA A 81 -3.37 33.72 -3.58
CA ALA A 81 -2.44 34.52 -2.78
C ALA A 81 -3.09 35.20 -1.58
N ALA A 82 -4.33 35.68 -1.73
CA ALA A 82 -5.09 36.30 -0.63
C ALA A 82 -5.25 35.33 0.54
N HIS A 83 -5.63 34.07 0.28
CA HIS A 83 -5.81 33.06 1.33
C HIS A 83 -4.50 32.76 2.07
N ILE A 84 -3.36 32.68 1.35
CA ILE A 84 -2.05 32.47 1.96
C ILE A 84 -1.65 33.69 2.81
N ALA A 85 -1.93 34.93 2.34
CA ALA A 85 -1.68 36.13 3.11
C ALA A 85 -2.49 36.16 4.41
N ASP A 86 -3.78 35.80 4.36
CA ASP A 86 -4.67 35.71 5.51
C ASP A 86 -4.19 34.67 6.53
N LEU A 87 -3.78 33.48 6.07
CA LEU A 87 -3.22 32.42 6.92
C LEU A 87 -1.97 32.89 7.63
N ARG A 88 -1.06 33.54 6.92
CA ARG A 88 0.19 34.07 7.51
C ARG A 88 -0.06 35.17 8.52
N ALA A 89 -1.09 36.00 8.31
CA ALA A 89 -1.48 37.02 9.27
C ALA A 89 -2.15 36.44 10.52
N ALA A 90 -2.81 35.27 10.38
CA ALA A 90 -3.54 34.63 11.46
C ALA A 90 -2.67 33.69 12.32
N MET A 91 -1.58 33.13 11.77
CA MET A 91 -0.70 32.16 12.45
C MET A 91 0.55 32.84 12.98
N ASP A 92 0.86 32.59 14.26
CA ASP A 92 2.13 32.97 14.86
C ASP A 92 3.27 31.99 14.51
N GLU A 93 4.50 32.28 14.97
CA GLU A 93 5.66 31.42 14.67
C GLU A 93 5.51 30.00 15.25
N ASP A 94 4.86 29.87 16.42
CA ASP A 94 4.64 28.57 17.06
C ASP A 94 3.66 27.73 16.26
N ALA A 95 2.56 28.32 15.78
CA ALA A 95 1.57 27.64 14.91
C ALA A 95 2.19 27.22 13.56
N LEU A 96 2.99 28.10 12.94
CA LEU A 96 3.73 27.77 11.71
C LEU A 96 4.74 26.64 11.95
N GLY A 97 5.44 26.66 13.09
CA GLY A 97 6.35 25.59 13.50
C GLY A 97 5.64 24.26 13.71
N GLN A 98 4.45 24.26 14.32
CA GLN A 98 3.62 23.07 14.50
C GLN A 98 3.14 22.51 13.16
N LEU A 99 2.69 23.34 12.23
CA LEU A 99 2.27 22.91 10.90
C LEU A 99 3.43 22.26 10.14
N SER A 100 4.62 22.91 10.14
CA SER A 100 5.81 22.35 9.52
C SER A 100 6.24 21.02 10.15
N TYR A 101 6.10 20.87 11.47
CA TYR A 101 6.33 19.59 12.15
C TYR A 101 5.33 18.51 11.70
N LEU A 102 4.05 18.85 11.53
CA LEU A 102 3.03 17.94 11.01
C LEU A 102 3.32 17.48 9.59
N HIS A 103 3.75 18.38 8.68
CA HIS A 103 4.16 18.05 7.32
C HIS A 103 5.35 17.08 7.31
N LYS A 104 6.36 17.32 8.17
CA LYS A 104 7.56 16.47 8.30
C LYS A 104 7.31 15.12 8.94
N THR A 105 6.22 14.96 9.69
CA THR A 105 5.87 13.73 10.41
C THR A 105 4.68 13.03 9.76
N ALA A 106 3.46 13.33 10.17
CA ALA A 106 2.26 12.66 9.68
C ALA A 106 2.03 12.89 8.18
N GLY A 107 2.28 14.11 7.67
CA GLY A 107 2.21 14.47 6.26
C GLY A 107 3.22 13.73 5.39
N THR A 108 4.35 13.30 5.95
CA THR A 108 5.33 12.45 5.25
C THR A 108 4.98 10.97 5.36
N LEU A 109 4.58 10.52 6.56
CA LEU A 109 4.30 9.09 6.81
C LEU A 109 3.05 8.61 6.07
N PHE A 110 2.00 9.43 6.01
CA PHE A 110 0.74 9.05 5.38
C PHE A 110 0.92 8.64 3.90
N PRO A 111 1.44 9.50 2.99
CA PRO A 111 1.56 9.15 1.58
C PRO A 111 2.49 7.95 1.33
N LEU A 112 3.54 7.77 2.14
CA LEU A 112 4.45 6.63 2.03
C LEU A 112 3.76 5.32 2.43
N ILE A 113 3.08 5.29 3.57
CA ILE A 113 2.37 4.10 4.05
C ILE A 113 1.19 3.77 3.14
N PHE A 114 0.43 4.79 2.70
CA PHE A 114 -0.63 4.63 1.71
C PHE A 114 -0.09 4.05 0.41
N GLY A 115 1.01 4.59 -0.12
CA GLY A 115 1.65 4.10 -1.32
C GLY A 115 2.03 2.61 -1.20
N ILE A 116 2.70 2.22 -0.11
CA ILE A 116 3.08 0.83 0.17
C ILE A 116 1.83 -0.06 0.23
N ALA A 117 0.78 0.36 0.95
CA ALA A 117 -0.47 -0.41 1.08
C ALA A 117 -1.12 -0.64 -0.30
N TRP A 118 -1.19 0.39 -1.14
CA TRP A 118 -1.78 0.29 -2.48
C TRP A 118 -0.94 -0.53 -3.45
N LEU A 119 0.39 -0.40 -3.41
CA LEU A 119 1.29 -1.25 -4.20
C LEU A 119 1.12 -2.72 -3.83
N LEU A 120 1.03 -3.04 -2.53
CA LEU A 120 0.77 -4.40 -2.05
C LEU A 120 -0.62 -4.89 -2.46
N LEU A 121 -1.66 -4.06 -2.32
CA LEU A 121 -3.02 -4.40 -2.72
C LEU A 121 -3.06 -4.80 -4.21
N ILE A 122 -2.49 -3.99 -5.07
CA ILE A 122 -2.45 -4.22 -6.51
C ILE A 122 -1.58 -5.44 -6.84
N GLN A 123 -0.40 -5.58 -6.19
CA GLN A 123 0.49 -6.71 -6.38
C GLN A 123 -0.18 -8.05 -6.06
N LEU A 124 -0.96 -8.11 -4.98
CA LEU A 124 -1.63 -9.34 -4.54
C LEU A 124 -2.86 -9.70 -5.38
N ASN A 125 -3.42 -8.73 -6.12
CA ASN A 125 -4.66 -8.91 -6.86
C ASN A 125 -4.51 -8.92 -8.38
N VAL A 126 -3.41 -8.38 -8.94
CA VAL A 126 -3.23 -8.20 -10.38
C VAL A 126 -1.96 -8.91 -10.85
N ASP A 127 -2.10 -9.94 -11.71
CA ASP A 127 -0.97 -10.69 -12.25
C ASP A 127 -0.48 -10.13 -13.60
N ARG A 128 -1.37 -9.48 -14.37
CA ARG A 128 -1.01 -8.86 -15.65
C ARG A 128 -0.04 -7.70 -15.44
N ARG A 129 1.19 -7.85 -15.89
CA ARG A 129 2.30 -6.91 -15.64
C ARG A 129 1.98 -5.48 -16.09
N TRP A 130 1.44 -5.28 -17.30
CA TRP A 130 1.13 -3.95 -17.82
C TRP A 130 0.03 -3.25 -17.00
N LEU A 131 -1.03 -4.00 -16.62
CA LEU A 131 -2.13 -3.47 -15.82
C LEU A 131 -1.65 -3.09 -14.40
N ARG A 132 -0.77 -3.89 -13.82
CA ARG A 132 -0.15 -3.62 -12.51
C ARG A 132 0.65 -2.32 -12.54
N TRP A 133 1.49 -2.11 -13.55
CA TRP A 133 2.24 -0.86 -13.70
C TRP A 133 1.31 0.35 -13.89
N LEU A 134 0.25 0.21 -14.69
CA LEU A 134 -0.75 1.26 -14.89
C LEU A 134 -1.44 1.63 -13.56
N LEU A 135 -1.82 0.63 -12.75
CA LEU A 135 -2.48 0.86 -11.47
C LEU A 135 -1.53 1.34 -10.37
N TRP A 136 -0.23 1.07 -10.47
CA TRP A 136 0.77 1.58 -9.54
C TRP A 136 1.08 3.05 -9.73
N LEU A 137 0.88 3.58 -10.94
CA LEU A 137 1.26 4.96 -11.29
C LEU A 137 0.57 6.00 -10.40
N PRO A 138 -0.78 5.99 -10.20
CA PRO A 138 -1.44 6.98 -9.36
C PRO A 138 -0.94 7.02 -7.91
N PRO A 139 -0.82 5.92 -7.15
CA PRO A 139 -0.34 6.00 -5.76
C PRO A 139 1.14 6.40 -5.64
N LEU A 140 1.98 6.08 -6.63
CA LEU A 140 3.38 6.55 -6.64
C LEU A 140 3.45 8.06 -6.91
N LEU A 141 2.68 8.55 -7.89
CA LEU A 141 2.60 9.99 -8.17
C LEU A 141 1.96 10.73 -7.01
N PHE A 142 0.92 10.16 -6.38
CA PHE A 142 0.32 10.73 -5.18
C PHE A 142 1.37 10.97 -4.09
N ALA A 143 2.14 9.94 -3.74
CA ALA A 143 3.17 10.08 -2.72
C ALA A 143 4.23 11.16 -3.07
N ALA A 144 4.67 11.21 -4.32
CA ALA A 144 5.65 12.21 -4.76
C ALA A 144 5.09 13.63 -4.74
N VAL A 145 3.85 13.82 -5.22
CA VAL A 145 3.18 15.14 -5.28
C VAL A 145 2.83 15.63 -3.89
N ASP A 146 2.35 14.75 -3.01
CA ASP A 146 1.99 15.09 -1.62
C ASP A 146 3.22 15.53 -0.82
N LEU A 147 4.35 14.81 -0.95
CA LEU A 147 5.61 15.21 -0.32
C LEU A 147 6.12 16.55 -0.86
N TRP A 148 5.96 16.80 -2.14
CA TRP A 148 6.37 18.08 -2.73
C TRP A 148 5.45 19.23 -2.29
N GLU A 149 4.16 18.98 -2.22
CA GLU A 149 3.18 19.95 -1.75
C GLU A 149 3.45 20.38 -0.32
N ASN A 150 3.74 19.46 0.61
CA ASN A 150 4.12 19.78 1.98
C ASN A 150 5.31 20.76 2.04
N VAL A 151 6.34 20.53 1.22
CA VAL A 151 7.50 21.43 1.14
C VAL A 151 7.12 22.79 0.54
N ALA A 152 6.27 22.81 -0.48
CA ALA A 152 5.83 24.04 -1.14
C ALA A 152 4.97 24.90 -0.21
N VAL A 153 4.05 24.30 0.55
CA VAL A 153 3.21 25.01 1.53
C VAL A 153 4.06 25.56 2.67
N ASP A 154 4.98 24.76 3.22
CA ASP A 154 5.91 25.24 4.25
C ASP A 154 6.73 26.45 3.77
N ALA A 155 7.25 26.40 2.53
CA ALA A 155 8.01 27.51 1.95
C ALA A 155 7.16 28.77 1.76
N LEU A 156 5.91 28.63 1.31
CA LEU A 156 4.97 29.75 1.16
C LEU A 156 4.67 30.42 2.50
N LEU A 157 4.45 29.65 3.54
CA LEU A 157 4.10 30.17 4.85
C LEU A 157 5.28 30.75 5.59
N ALA A 158 6.51 30.27 5.38
CA ALA A 158 7.74 30.79 5.96
C ALA A 158 8.26 32.05 5.24
N GLY A 159 7.92 32.27 3.97
CA GLY A 159 8.41 33.39 3.17
C GLY A 159 7.88 34.76 3.62
N SER A 160 8.59 35.87 3.31
CA SER A 160 8.18 37.21 3.70
C SER A 160 7.03 37.78 2.87
N ALA A 161 6.90 37.40 1.61
CA ALA A 161 5.81 37.74 0.72
C ALA A 161 5.54 36.58 -0.23
N PRO A 162 4.28 36.14 -0.40
CA PRO A 162 3.96 35.07 -1.33
C PRO A 162 4.18 35.56 -2.77
N ASP A 163 4.99 34.83 -3.55
CA ASP A 163 5.11 35.00 -4.98
C ASP A 163 3.93 34.28 -5.66
N ASP A 164 3.23 34.96 -6.58
CA ASP A 164 2.05 34.42 -7.26
C ASP A 164 2.36 33.08 -7.98
N GLY A 165 3.56 32.93 -8.53
CA GLY A 165 4.00 31.69 -9.16
C GLY A 165 4.15 30.54 -8.18
N GLN A 166 4.70 30.81 -6.99
CA GLN A 166 4.83 29.81 -5.92
C GLN A 166 3.46 29.42 -5.37
N VAL A 167 2.55 30.39 -5.16
CA VAL A 167 1.18 30.10 -4.75
C VAL A 167 0.46 29.24 -5.79
N ALA A 168 0.56 29.59 -7.07
CA ALA A 168 -0.04 28.81 -8.15
C ALA A 168 0.49 27.38 -8.19
N LEU A 169 1.82 27.20 -8.03
CA LEU A 169 2.45 25.88 -7.98
C LEU A 169 1.93 25.05 -6.80
N ALA A 170 1.97 25.59 -5.59
CA ALA A 170 1.54 24.87 -4.40
C ALA A 170 0.05 24.52 -4.47
N SER A 171 -0.79 25.47 -4.90
CA SER A 171 -2.24 25.24 -5.13
C SER A 171 -2.47 24.14 -6.18
N ALA A 172 -1.71 24.12 -7.27
CA ALA A 172 -1.82 23.06 -8.28
C ALA A 172 -1.39 21.70 -7.74
N LEU A 173 -0.34 21.64 -6.90
CA LEU A 173 0.10 20.41 -6.22
C LEU A 173 -1.00 19.89 -5.28
N THR A 174 -1.65 20.77 -4.51
CA THR A 174 -2.77 20.41 -3.64
C THR A 174 -3.93 19.78 -4.44
N VAL A 175 -4.34 20.40 -5.54
CA VAL A 175 -5.39 19.82 -6.41
C VAL A 175 -4.94 18.49 -7.00
N ALA A 176 -3.70 18.42 -7.51
CA ALA A 176 -3.17 17.21 -8.15
C ALA A 176 -3.11 16.03 -7.17
N ARG A 177 -2.68 16.23 -5.91
CA ARG A 177 -2.63 15.15 -4.93
C ARG A 177 -4.01 14.58 -4.62
N TRP A 178 -5.05 15.43 -4.49
CA TRP A 178 -6.41 14.95 -4.25
C TRP A 178 -6.97 14.14 -5.43
N VAL A 179 -6.69 14.59 -6.66
CA VAL A 179 -7.04 13.83 -7.87
C VAL A 179 -6.32 12.49 -7.89
N LEU A 180 -5.01 12.46 -7.60
CA LEU A 180 -4.19 11.25 -7.60
C LEU A 180 -4.61 10.29 -6.46
N LEU A 181 -4.97 10.80 -5.29
CA LEU A 181 -5.54 10.00 -4.21
C LEU A 181 -6.84 9.33 -4.65
N GLY A 182 -7.75 10.08 -5.27
CA GLY A 182 -9.01 9.55 -5.82
C GLY A 182 -8.77 8.48 -6.88
N LEU A 183 -7.87 8.74 -7.84
CA LEU A 183 -7.48 7.75 -8.86
C LEU A 183 -6.85 6.50 -8.25
N SER A 184 -6.06 6.66 -7.19
CA SER A 184 -5.48 5.52 -6.46
C SER A 184 -6.57 4.67 -5.81
N CYS A 185 -7.55 5.30 -5.14
CA CYS A 185 -8.67 4.59 -4.54
C CYS A 185 -9.50 3.83 -5.59
N VAL A 186 -9.80 4.46 -6.74
CA VAL A 186 -10.49 3.81 -7.85
C VAL A 186 -9.66 2.65 -8.40
N GLY A 187 -8.34 2.85 -8.61
CA GLY A 187 -7.42 1.81 -9.07
C GLY A 187 -7.34 0.62 -8.12
N GLY A 188 -7.28 0.86 -6.81
CA GLY A 188 -7.31 -0.17 -5.77
C GLY A 188 -8.63 -0.96 -5.78
N LEU A 189 -9.76 -0.26 -5.89
CA LEU A 189 -11.08 -0.88 -6.00
C LEU A 189 -11.18 -1.76 -7.25
N LEU A 190 -10.74 -1.27 -8.40
CA LEU A 190 -10.69 -2.04 -9.64
C LEU A 190 -9.80 -3.27 -9.50
N ALA A 191 -8.63 -3.17 -8.84
CA ALA A 191 -7.75 -4.31 -8.60
C ALA A 191 -8.43 -5.43 -7.82
N VAL A 192 -9.37 -5.10 -6.93
CA VAL A 192 -10.12 -6.09 -6.13
C VAL A 192 -11.36 -6.60 -6.86
N LEU A 193 -12.13 -5.72 -7.52
CA LEU A 193 -13.44 -6.06 -8.10
C LEU A 193 -13.37 -6.65 -9.51
N LEU A 194 -12.31 -6.39 -10.30
CA LEU A 194 -12.20 -6.93 -11.65
C LEU A 194 -12.20 -8.47 -11.65
N PRO A 195 -12.84 -9.12 -12.64
CA PRO A 195 -12.82 -10.58 -12.80
C PRO A 195 -11.40 -11.13 -12.86
N ALA A 196 -11.19 -12.36 -12.34
CA ALA A 196 -9.89 -13.02 -12.34
C ALA A 196 -9.24 -13.10 -13.73
N THR A 197 -10.04 -13.29 -14.77
CA THR A 197 -9.59 -13.30 -16.18
C THR A 197 -8.98 -11.97 -16.62
N VAL A 198 -9.54 -10.84 -16.19
CA VAL A 198 -9.01 -9.50 -16.51
C VAL A 198 -7.75 -9.22 -15.70
N ARG A 199 -7.74 -9.62 -14.42
CA ARG A 199 -6.58 -9.48 -13.52
C ARG A 199 -5.40 -10.37 -13.93
N GLY A 200 -5.64 -11.39 -14.79
CA GLY A 200 -4.63 -12.34 -15.26
C GLY A 200 -4.47 -13.56 -14.35
N LYS A 201 -5.28 -13.69 -13.29
CA LYS A 201 -5.26 -14.87 -12.42
C LYS A 201 -5.86 -16.05 -13.19
N VAL A 202 -5.04 -17.09 -13.41
CA VAL A 202 -5.51 -18.34 -13.99
C VAL A 202 -6.36 -19.08 -12.96
N PRO A 203 -7.63 -19.44 -13.28
CA PRO A 203 -8.42 -20.28 -12.38
C PRO A 203 -7.70 -21.61 -12.20
N VAL A 204 -7.45 -21.99 -10.93
CA VAL A 204 -6.95 -23.33 -10.62
C VAL A 204 -8.04 -24.32 -11.03
N ARG A 205 -7.83 -25.06 -12.11
CA ARG A 205 -8.71 -26.18 -12.45
C ARG A 205 -8.60 -27.21 -11.31
N PRO A 206 -9.72 -27.62 -10.71
CA PRO A 206 -9.68 -28.76 -9.81
C PRO A 206 -9.15 -29.96 -10.59
N VAL A 207 -8.06 -30.57 -10.09
CA VAL A 207 -7.57 -31.84 -10.61
C VAL A 207 -8.69 -32.84 -10.33
N GLY A 208 -9.42 -33.24 -11.38
CA GLY A 208 -10.39 -34.30 -11.28
C GLY A 208 -9.68 -35.57 -10.77
N PRO A 209 -10.38 -36.44 -10.00
CA PRO A 209 -9.80 -37.70 -9.59
C PRO A 209 -9.38 -38.46 -10.85
N ALA A 210 -8.05 -38.77 -10.90
CA ALA A 210 -7.50 -39.58 -11.97
C ALA A 210 -8.35 -40.86 -12.07
N GLY A 211 -8.98 -41.03 -13.24
CA GLY A 211 -9.82 -42.17 -13.47
C GLY A 211 -9.01 -43.46 -13.23
N LEU A 212 -9.42 -44.20 -12.20
CA LEU A 212 -9.06 -45.60 -12.06
C LEU A 212 -9.76 -46.34 -13.21
N THR A 213 -9.14 -46.36 -14.38
CA THR A 213 -9.48 -47.36 -15.36
C THR A 213 -9.09 -48.70 -14.80
N ALA A 214 -10.09 -49.39 -14.27
CA ALA A 214 -10.02 -50.80 -14.01
C ALA A 214 -9.77 -51.54 -15.33
N GLU A 215 -8.55 -51.99 -15.55
CA GLU A 215 -8.22 -52.93 -16.62
C GLU A 215 -8.51 -54.33 -16.07
N SER A 216 -9.75 -54.77 -16.34
CA SER A 216 -10.13 -56.16 -16.17
C SER A 216 -9.84 -56.88 -17.49
N ARG A 217 -8.80 -57.69 -17.50
CA ARG A 217 -8.74 -59.01 -18.25
C ARG A 217 -7.58 -59.83 -17.75
#